data_e12dfc0b13dc5e8be027300c22091e8a
#
_entry.id   e12dfc0b13dc5e8be027300c22091e8a
#
_cell.length_a   1.000
_cell.length_b   1.000
_cell.length_c   1.000
_cell.angle_alpha   90.00
_cell.angle_beta   90.00
_cell.angle_gamma   90.00
#
_symmetry.space_group_name_H-M   'P 1'
#
loop_
_entity.id
_entity.type
_entity.pdbx_description
1 polymer ?
#
loop_
_entity_poly.entity_id
_entity_poly.type
_entity_poly.pdbx_seq_one_letter_code
_entity_poly.pdbx_strand_id
1 'polypeptide(L)'
;MVVFDKNEIRESIAIEDVFNLLNDFGGDPEYTNFGIISRTICHNHPNNDASRKLYYYENSDLFHCYTGCDNESFDIFELVIKVMSIQREVEFDLNDAVRWIAQRFGIIGRYEIEADNELADWKYLENYNRIQDIDVDSQRVILKEYDMDILTRFNYKVKILPWLEEGMTQEVLNSAMIGFYPGGDQITIPHFDMKNRFIGLRGRTVCAEEGELYGKYRPIKINNFIYNHPLGMNLYNLNNSKTNIPILEKAIVFEGEKSCLLYRSYFGPENDISVACCGSSITNYQIELLMESGAKEIIVAFDRQFEALGDDDFKKLTKKLTGIHNKYKNYVNISFIFDKEITLGYKASPIDEGREKFLKLFKERISL
;
A
#
# COMPACT_ATOMS: atom_id res chain seq x y z
N MET A 1 -1.72 12.84 24.90
CA MET A 1 -1.66 13.45 23.56
C MET A 1 -0.94 12.47 22.65
N VAL A 2 -1.41 12.22 21.42
CA VAL A 2 -0.67 11.35 20.50
C VAL A 2 0.51 12.14 19.96
N VAL A 3 1.71 11.65 20.24
CA VAL A 3 2.97 12.24 19.76
C VAL A 3 3.52 11.36 18.65
N PHE A 4 3.85 11.97 17.54
CA PHE A 4 4.51 11.33 16.41
C PHE A 4 6.00 11.70 16.44
N ASP A 5 6.87 10.70 16.45
CA ASP A 5 8.29 10.95 16.27
C ASP A 5 8.58 11.14 14.76
N LYS A 6 9.04 12.34 14.42
CA LYS A 6 9.37 12.73 13.04
C LYS A 6 10.46 11.83 12.43
N ASN A 7 11.44 11.40 13.24
CA ASN A 7 12.53 10.54 12.77
C ASN A 7 12.03 9.11 12.53
N GLU A 8 11.20 8.57 13.45
CA GLU A 8 10.58 7.24 13.25
C GLU A 8 9.71 7.20 12.00
N ILE A 9 8.94 8.26 11.74
CA ILE A 9 8.16 8.40 10.51
C ILE A 9 9.09 8.38 9.30
N ARG A 10 10.15 9.18 9.32
CA ARG A 10 11.09 9.29 8.20
C ARG A 10 11.79 7.96 7.91
N GLU A 11 12.25 7.25 8.93
CA GLU A 11 12.90 5.95 8.81
C GLU A 11 11.96 4.83 8.31
N SER A 12 10.66 5.02 8.46
CA SER A 12 9.65 4.04 8.02
C SER A 12 9.23 4.19 6.55
N ILE A 13 9.60 5.30 5.91
CA ILE A 13 9.21 5.62 4.52
C ILE A 13 10.29 5.10 3.58
N ALA A 14 9.89 4.21 2.66
CA ALA A 14 10.78 3.69 1.61
C ALA A 14 10.74 4.61 0.36
N ILE A 15 11.71 4.47 -0.53
CA ILE A 15 11.77 5.25 -1.78
C ILE A 15 10.52 5.02 -2.65
N GLU A 16 9.95 3.83 -2.64
CA GLU A 16 8.71 3.49 -3.33
C GLU A 16 7.52 4.27 -2.77
N ASP A 17 7.52 4.53 -1.47
CA ASP A 17 6.48 5.32 -0.81
C ASP A 17 6.58 6.78 -1.23
N VAL A 18 7.80 7.29 -1.34
CA VAL A 18 8.07 8.64 -1.87
C VAL A 18 7.62 8.74 -3.33
N PHE A 19 7.92 7.73 -4.15
CA PHE A 19 7.47 7.67 -5.53
C PHE A 19 5.94 7.71 -5.63
N ASN A 20 5.26 6.89 -4.84
CA ASN A 20 3.80 6.84 -4.81
C ASN A 20 3.20 8.17 -4.32
N LEU A 21 3.82 8.80 -3.32
CA LEU A 21 3.41 10.11 -2.82
C LEU A 21 3.50 11.19 -3.90
N LEU A 22 4.62 11.25 -4.61
CA LEU A 22 4.81 12.20 -5.71
C LEU A 22 3.79 11.97 -6.83
N ASN A 23 3.49 10.72 -7.13
CA ASN A 23 2.49 10.36 -8.12
C ASN A 23 1.07 10.78 -7.69
N ASP A 24 0.71 10.55 -6.42
CA ASP A 24 -0.57 10.97 -5.83
C ASP A 24 -0.77 12.50 -5.89
N PHE A 25 0.31 13.24 -5.74
CA PHE A 25 0.33 14.70 -5.88
C PHE A 25 0.34 15.19 -7.34
N GLY A 26 0.35 14.28 -8.32
CA GLY A 26 0.37 14.60 -9.74
C GLY A 26 1.76 14.98 -10.27
N GLY A 27 2.80 14.61 -9.55
CA GLY A 27 4.19 14.91 -9.90
C GLY A 27 4.75 14.09 -11.05
N ASP A 28 4.07 13.01 -11.49
CA ASP A 28 4.52 12.16 -12.60
C ASP A 28 5.99 11.74 -12.44
N PRO A 29 6.33 11.00 -11.34
CA PRO A 29 7.71 10.72 -10.96
C PRO A 29 8.38 9.68 -11.85
N GLU A 30 9.72 9.78 -11.99
CA GLU A 30 10.57 8.80 -12.66
C GLU A 30 11.77 8.45 -11.77
N TYR A 31 12.17 7.17 -11.75
CA TYR A 31 13.39 6.76 -11.06
C TYR A 31 14.64 7.19 -11.85
N THR A 32 15.68 7.56 -11.11
CA THR A 32 17.00 7.91 -11.62
C THR A 32 18.09 7.19 -10.82
N ASN A 33 19.34 7.30 -11.25
CA ASN A 33 20.48 6.69 -10.55
C ASN A 33 20.75 7.28 -9.15
N PHE A 34 20.11 8.39 -8.80
CA PHE A 34 20.32 9.09 -7.52
C PHE A 34 19.05 9.24 -6.69
N GLY A 35 17.91 8.72 -7.17
CA GLY A 35 16.61 8.82 -6.52
C GLY A 35 15.47 9.00 -7.49
N ILE A 36 14.64 10.04 -7.33
CA ILE A 36 13.45 10.28 -8.13
C ILE A 36 13.48 11.70 -8.69
N ILE A 37 13.07 11.86 -9.95
CA ILE A 37 12.75 13.14 -10.57
C ILE A 37 11.25 13.24 -10.79
N SER A 38 10.65 14.38 -10.51
CA SER A 38 9.22 14.59 -10.76
C SER A 38 8.95 15.99 -11.32
N ARG A 39 7.70 16.19 -11.78
CA ARG A 39 7.20 17.52 -12.07
C ARG A 39 7.24 18.38 -10.82
N THR A 40 7.43 19.67 -11.03
CA THR A 40 7.45 20.65 -9.94
C THR A 40 6.03 20.85 -9.40
N ILE A 41 5.74 20.28 -8.23
CA ILE A 41 4.45 20.34 -7.54
C ILE A 41 4.49 21.17 -6.26
N CYS A 42 5.68 21.58 -5.83
CA CYS A 42 5.92 22.25 -4.56
C CYS A 42 5.61 23.76 -4.58
N HIS A 43 5.28 24.34 -5.73
CA HIS A 43 4.84 25.73 -5.88
C HIS A 43 4.00 25.92 -7.16
N ASN A 44 3.26 27.03 -7.24
CA ASN A 44 2.45 27.35 -8.41
C ASN A 44 3.35 27.84 -9.56
N HIS A 45 3.17 27.25 -10.73
CA HIS A 45 3.80 27.72 -11.96
C HIS A 45 2.88 28.71 -12.71
N PRO A 46 3.41 29.89 -13.12
CA PRO A 46 2.60 30.90 -13.81
C PRO A 46 1.95 30.45 -15.12
N ASN A 47 2.51 29.42 -15.76
CA ASN A 47 2.06 28.94 -17.08
C ASN A 47 1.53 27.51 -17.06
N ASN A 48 1.24 26.93 -15.88
CA ASN A 48 0.87 25.51 -15.76
C ASN A 48 1.90 24.56 -16.42
N ASP A 49 3.12 25.04 -16.65
CA ASP A 49 4.22 24.29 -17.26
C ASP A 49 4.91 23.48 -16.18
N ALA A 50 4.51 22.25 -16.09
CA ALA A 50 5.03 21.28 -15.12
C ALA A 50 6.41 20.80 -15.56
N SER A 51 7.44 21.67 -15.46
CA SER A 51 8.81 21.26 -15.70
C SER A 51 9.24 20.19 -14.69
N ARG A 52 9.97 19.19 -15.14
CA ARG A 52 10.53 18.14 -14.28
C ARG A 52 11.79 18.65 -13.59
N LYS A 53 11.61 19.44 -12.53
CA LYS A 53 12.69 20.12 -11.81
C LYS A 53 12.60 19.92 -10.28
N LEU A 54 11.77 19.01 -9.81
CA LEU A 54 11.74 18.54 -8.43
C LEU A 54 12.46 17.19 -8.35
N TYR A 55 13.55 17.15 -7.59
CA TYR A 55 14.42 16.00 -7.41
C TYR A 55 14.33 15.50 -5.98
N TYR A 56 14.23 14.20 -5.79
CA TYR A 56 14.42 13.55 -4.49
C TYR A 56 15.71 12.75 -4.52
N TYR A 57 16.57 12.99 -3.55
CA TYR A 57 17.86 12.33 -3.41
C TYR A 57 17.78 11.27 -2.31
N GLU A 58 17.86 10.00 -2.68
CA GLU A 58 17.75 8.86 -1.77
C GLU A 58 18.82 8.88 -0.67
N ASN A 59 20.04 9.31 -1.00
CA ASN A 59 21.15 9.33 -0.04
C ASN A 59 20.98 10.34 1.11
N SER A 60 20.18 11.37 0.93
CA SER A 60 19.98 12.44 1.91
C SER A 60 18.54 12.51 2.44
N ASP A 61 17.60 11.76 1.83
CA ASP A 61 16.15 11.86 2.07
C ASP A 61 15.60 13.28 1.90
N LEU A 62 16.16 14.05 0.96
CA LEU A 62 15.77 15.43 0.72
C LEU A 62 15.29 15.64 -0.71
N PHE A 63 14.31 16.52 -0.84
CA PHE A 63 13.87 17.09 -2.10
C PHE A 63 14.64 18.35 -2.41
N HIS A 64 14.86 18.63 -3.70
CA HIS A 64 15.40 19.86 -4.18
C HIS A 64 14.65 20.36 -5.41
N CYS A 65 14.18 21.60 -5.37
CA CYS A 65 13.45 22.21 -6.47
C CYS A 65 14.35 23.21 -7.19
N TYR A 66 14.60 22.99 -8.50
CA TYR A 66 15.49 23.83 -9.30
C TYR A 66 14.80 25.01 -10.02
N THR A 67 13.50 25.23 -9.79
CA THR A 67 12.74 26.29 -10.49
C THR A 67 12.04 27.29 -9.59
N GLY A 68 12.03 27.07 -8.30
CA GLY A 68 11.41 27.92 -7.30
C GLY A 68 11.89 27.50 -5.92
N CYS A 69 11.17 27.75 -4.87
CA CYS A 69 11.52 27.37 -3.52
C CYS A 69 12.91 27.86 -3.07
N ASP A 70 13.35 29.03 -3.53
CA ASP A 70 14.62 29.71 -3.20
C ASP A 70 15.88 28.83 -3.33
N ASN A 71 15.81 27.78 -4.14
CA ASN A 71 16.90 26.82 -4.36
C ASN A 71 17.33 26.08 -3.09
N GLU A 72 16.39 25.88 -2.14
CA GLU A 72 16.63 25.15 -0.90
C GLU A 72 16.24 23.68 -1.02
N SER A 73 16.89 22.85 -0.22
CA SER A 73 16.52 21.45 -0.04
C SER A 73 15.56 21.33 1.14
N PHE A 74 14.55 20.47 1.03
CA PHE A 74 13.51 20.28 2.03
C PHE A 74 13.13 18.80 2.18
N ASP A 75 12.59 18.45 3.33
CA ASP A 75 12.20 17.09 3.64
C ASP A 75 10.76 16.76 3.15
N ILE A 76 10.34 15.52 3.36
CA ILE A 76 9.02 15.05 2.95
C ILE A 76 7.88 15.81 3.65
N PHE A 77 8.08 16.27 4.89
CA PHE A 77 7.07 17.02 5.62
C PHE A 77 6.88 18.40 5.00
N GLU A 78 7.96 19.04 4.63
CA GLU A 78 7.90 20.33 3.95
C GLU A 78 7.33 20.23 2.54
N LEU A 79 7.62 19.12 1.81
CA LEU A 79 6.95 18.84 0.56
C LEU A 79 5.43 18.80 0.74
N VAL A 80 4.96 18.06 1.74
CA VAL A 80 3.51 17.92 2.03
C VAL A 80 2.91 19.27 2.40
N ILE A 81 3.58 20.08 3.24
CA ILE A 81 3.14 21.43 3.57
C ILE A 81 2.93 22.25 2.29
N LYS A 82 3.95 22.32 1.44
CA LYS A 82 3.91 23.10 0.19
C LYS A 82 2.78 22.64 -0.73
N VAL A 83 2.68 21.34 -0.98
CA VAL A 83 1.68 20.79 -1.91
C VAL A 83 0.26 20.94 -1.36
N MET A 84 0.05 20.62 -0.08
CA MET A 84 -1.28 20.65 0.53
C MET A 84 -1.79 22.08 0.72
N SER A 85 -0.90 23.02 1.05
CA SER A 85 -1.26 24.44 1.14
C SER A 85 -1.75 24.99 -0.21
N ILE A 86 -1.12 24.56 -1.32
CA ILE A 86 -1.54 24.95 -2.67
C ILE A 86 -2.87 24.28 -3.05
N GLN A 87 -2.99 22.97 -2.81
CA GLN A 87 -4.15 22.21 -3.27
C GLN A 87 -5.44 22.54 -2.49
N ARG A 88 -5.30 22.89 -1.21
CA ARG A 88 -6.43 23.17 -0.33
C ARG A 88 -6.70 24.66 -0.12
N GLU A 89 -5.81 25.53 -0.60
CA GLU A 89 -5.88 26.98 -0.39
C GLU A 89 -5.97 27.35 1.11
N VAL A 90 -5.31 26.56 1.98
CA VAL A 90 -5.30 26.72 3.44
C VAL A 90 -3.86 26.64 3.91
N GLU A 91 -3.51 27.39 4.94
CA GLU A 91 -2.20 27.27 5.59
C GLU A 91 -2.08 25.89 6.26
N PHE A 92 -1.11 25.11 5.83
CA PHE A 92 -0.84 23.75 6.32
C PHE A 92 0.47 23.78 7.11
N ASP A 93 0.42 23.46 8.39
CA ASP A 93 1.58 23.53 9.26
C ASP A 93 2.34 22.20 9.39
N LEU A 94 3.45 22.19 10.12
CA LEU A 94 4.27 21.01 10.34
C LEU A 94 3.50 19.89 11.07
N ASN A 95 2.64 20.24 12.03
CA ASN A 95 1.85 19.24 12.77
C ASN A 95 0.82 18.59 11.86
N ASP A 96 0.22 19.38 10.99
CA ASP A 96 -0.72 18.89 9.97
C ASP A 96 -0.01 17.94 8.99
N ALA A 97 1.20 18.30 8.55
CA ALA A 97 2.00 17.44 7.66
C ALA A 97 2.42 16.14 8.33
N VAL A 98 2.88 16.19 9.57
CA VAL A 98 3.25 15.00 10.36
C VAL A 98 2.06 14.07 10.53
N ARG A 99 0.89 14.61 10.92
CA ARG A 99 -0.34 13.82 11.05
C ARG A 99 -0.79 13.23 9.72
N TRP A 100 -0.74 14.05 8.67
CA TRP A 100 -1.15 13.63 7.33
C TRP A 100 -0.25 12.51 6.80
N ILE A 101 1.08 12.63 6.96
CA ILE A 101 2.05 11.60 6.56
C ILE A 101 1.86 10.33 7.40
N ALA A 102 1.71 10.47 8.72
CA ALA A 102 1.45 9.32 9.58
C ALA A 102 0.18 8.58 9.15
N GLN A 103 -0.90 9.29 8.86
CA GLN A 103 -2.13 8.70 8.33
C GLN A 103 -1.94 8.07 6.94
N ARG A 104 -1.21 8.75 6.05
CA ARG A 104 -0.95 8.28 4.68
C ARG A 104 -0.19 6.95 4.65
N PHE A 105 0.77 6.79 5.56
CA PHE A 105 1.62 5.60 5.66
C PHE A 105 1.20 4.63 6.78
N GLY A 106 0.07 4.90 7.46
CA GLY A 106 -0.46 4.04 8.51
C GLY A 106 0.45 3.95 9.74
N ILE A 107 1.17 5.02 10.05
CA ILE A 107 2.06 5.09 11.20
C ILE A 107 1.26 5.51 12.43
N ILE A 108 1.33 4.71 13.48
CA ILE A 108 0.64 4.97 14.75
C ILE A 108 1.56 5.77 15.65
N GLY A 109 1.09 6.94 16.09
CA GLY A 109 1.80 7.77 17.07
C GLY A 109 1.82 7.11 18.45
N ARG A 110 2.83 7.46 19.24
CA ARG A 110 2.93 7.03 20.65
C ARG A 110 2.07 7.94 21.53
N TYR A 111 1.42 7.35 22.54
CA TYR A 111 0.83 8.12 23.61
C TYR A 111 1.91 8.40 24.64
N GLU A 112 2.31 9.66 24.80
CA GLU A 112 3.08 10.06 25.97
C GLU A 112 2.13 10.16 27.18
N ILE A 113 2.31 9.22 28.09
CA ILE A 113 1.75 9.29 29.44
C ILE A 113 2.88 9.82 30.33
N GLU A 114 2.69 10.94 30.99
CA GLU A 114 3.61 11.37 32.04
C GLU A 114 3.74 10.24 33.05
N ALA A 115 4.96 9.73 33.17
CA ALA A 115 5.27 8.55 33.99
C ALA A 115 5.29 8.97 35.47
N ASP A 116 4.25 8.66 36.20
CA ASP A 116 4.34 8.43 37.64
C ASP A 116 4.73 6.98 37.90
N ASN A 117 5.87 6.80 38.54
CA ASN A 117 6.71 5.60 38.52
C ASN A 117 6.29 4.52 39.53
N GLU A 118 5.02 4.15 39.65
CA GLU A 118 4.58 2.96 40.40
C GLU A 118 3.52 2.19 39.61
N LEU A 119 3.82 0.90 39.33
CA LEU A 119 2.95 -0.11 38.67
C LEU A 119 3.04 -0.20 37.13
N ALA A 120 4.22 -0.38 36.58
CA ALA A 120 4.42 -0.57 35.14
C ALA A 120 3.64 -1.79 34.57
N ASP A 121 3.55 -2.90 35.31
CA ASP A 121 2.93 -4.14 34.82
C ASP A 121 1.39 -4.11 34.79
N TRP A 122 0.73 -3.39 35.70
CA TRP A 122 -0.71 -3.18 35.70
C TRP A 122 -1.15 -2.19 34.62
N LYS A 123 -0.34 -1.19 34.31
CA LYS A 123 -0.63 -0.23 33.22
C LYS A 123 -0.60 -0.88 31.84
N TYR A 124 0.20 -1.94 31.64
CA TYR A 124 0.17 -2.73 30.42
C TYR A 124 -1.16 -3.49 30.24
N LEU A 125 -1.67 -4.05 31.33
CA LEU A 125 -2.97 -4.78 31.33
C LEU A 125 -4.17 -3.82 31.26
N GLU A 126 -4.10 -2.66 31.91
CA GLU A 126 -5.11 -1.61 31.77
C GLU A 126 -5.12 -1.00 30.37
N ASN A 127 -3.96 -0.78 29.77
CA ASN A 127 -3.90 -0.34 28.37
C ASN A 127 -4.42 -1.38 27.41
N TYR A 128 -4.18 -2.66 27.66
CA TYR A 128 -4.79 -3.74 26.88
C TYR A 128 -6.32 -3.77 27.02
N ASN A 129 -6.85 -3.54 28.22
CA ASN A 129 -8.29 -3.44 28.46
C ASN A 129 -8.87 -2.10 27.97
N ARG A 130 -8.13 -0.97 28.05
CA ARG A 130 -8.54 0.32 27.47
C ARG A 130 -8.53 0.30 25.94
N ILE A 131 -7.69 -0.50 25.29
CA ILE A 131 -7.75 -0.72 23.83
C ILE A 131 -9.03 -1.47 23.45
N GLN A 132 -9.61 -2.27 24.35
CA GLN A 132 -10.94 -2.86 24.16
C GLN A 132 -12.11 -1.89 24.45
N ASP A 133 -11.90 -0.88 25.31
CA ASP A 133 -12.90 0.12 25.70
C ASP A 133 -12.82 1.45 24.92
N ILE A 134 -11.74 1.68 24.16
CA ILE A 134 -11.71 2.77 23.20
C ILE A 134 -12.63 2.38 22.07
N ASP A 135 -13.68 3.16 21.90
CA ASP A 135 -14.55 3.09 20.73
C ASP A 135 -13.67 3.23 19.48
N VAL A 136 -13.31 2.06 18.95
CA VAL A 136 -12.37 1.93 17.81
C VAL A 136 -12.92 2.67 16.58
N ASP A 137 -14.23 2.92 16.54
CA ASP A 137 -14.86 3.72 15.49
C ASP A 137 -14.48 5.20 15.53
N SER A 138 -14.03 5.75 16.67
CA SER A 138 -13.68 7.19 16.81
C SER A 138 -12.26 7.54 16.34
N GLN A 139 -11.37 6.54 16.16
CA GLN A 139 -9.97 6.76 15.71
C GLN A 139 -9.71 6.18 14.31
N ARG A 140 -10.67 5.55 13.66
CA ARG A 140 -10.50 5.03 12.31
C ARG A 140 -10.37 6.17 11.31
N VAL A 141 -9.36 6.08 10.48
CA VAL A 141 -9.23 6.97 9.32
C VAL A 141 -10.47 6.82 8.45
N ILE A 142 -11.23 7.90 8.33
CA ILE A 142 -12.38 7.92 7.44
C ILE A 142 -11.84 8.16 6.02
N LEU A 143 -11.79 7.08 5.25
CA LEU A 143 -11.45 7.17 3.84
C LEU A 143 -12.60 7.87 3.08
N LYS A 144 -12.22 8.71 2.12
CA LYS A 144 -13.20 9.37 1.25
C LYS A 144 -13.96 8.33 0.44
N GLU A 145 -15.27 8.37 0.53
CA GLU A 145 -16.16 7.59 -0.32
C GLU A 145 -16.40 8.33 -1.64
N TYR A 146 -16.37 7.61 -2.74
CA TYR A 146 -16.67 8.12 -4.06
C TYR A 146 -17.97 7.51 -4.58
N ASP A 147 -18.59 8.22 -5.51
CA ASP A 147 -19.80 7.74 -6.17
C ASP A 147 -19.50 6.55 -7.08
N MET A 148 -20.25 5.48 -6.90
CA MET A 148 -20.18 4.27 -7.72
C MET A 148 -20.52 4.51 -9.19
N ASP A 149 -21.25 5.57 -9.51
CA ASP A 149 -21.65 5.89 -10.89
C ASP A 149 -20.45 6.11 -11.82
N ILE A 150 -19.30 6.51 -11.27
CA ILE A 150 -18.07 6.62 -12.05
C ILE A 150 -17.67 5.28 -12.66
N LEU A 151 -17.93 4.18 -11.97
CA LEU A 151 -17.59 2.86 -12.43
C LEU A 151 -18.38 2.47 -13.70
N THR A 152 -19.56 3.05 -13.92
CA THR A 152 -20.37 2.80 -15.14
C THR A 152 -19.72 3.31 -16.42
N ARG A 153 -18.72 4.20 -16.32
CA ARG A 153 -17.99 4.75 -17.46
C ARG A 153 -16.96 3.77 -18.06
N PHE A 154 -16.69 2.67 -17.38
CA PHE A 154 -15.72 1.67 -17.83
C PHE A 154 -16.46 0.49 -18.47
N ASN A 155 -15.78 -0.15 -19.41
CA ASN A 155 -16.29 -1.38 -20.00
C ASN A 155 -16.16 -2.51 -18.99
N TYR A 156 -17.27 -2.92 -18.38
CA TYR A 156 -17.34 -4.14 -17.58
C TYR A 156 -17.57 -5.37 -18.45
N LYS A 157 -17.25 -6.54 -17.91
CA LYS A 157 -17.34 -7.83 -18.62
C LYS A 157 -16.38 -7.91 -19.81
N VAL A 158 -15.35 -7.10 -19.82
CA VAL A 158 -14.27 -7.22 -20.79
C VAL A 158 -13.49 -8.50 -20.50
N LYS A 159 -13.20 -9.24 -21.55
CA LYS A 159 -12.28 -10.39 -21.46
C LYS A 159 -10.85 -9.87 -21.48
N ILE A 160 -10.19 -9.92 -20.35
CA ILE A 160 -8.76 -9.59 -20.22
C ILE A 160 -8.01 -10.89 -20.50
N LEU A 161 -7.77 -11.16 -21.78
CA LEU A 161 -7.21 -12.44 -22.23
C LEU A 161 -5.94 -12.86 -21.46
N PRO A 162 -4.93 -12.00 -21.24
CA PRO A 162 -3.74 -12.41 -20.48
C PRO A 162 -4.05 -12.90 -19.08
N TRP A 163 -5.03 -12.27 -18.39
CA TRP A 163 -5.41 -12.68 -17.05
C TRP A 163 -6.21 -13.98 -17.00
N LEU A 164 -7.03 -14.21 -18.04
CA LEU A 164 -7.75 -15.48 -18.20
C LEU A 164 -6.79 -16.62 -18.51
N GLU A 165 -5.77 -16.38 -19.34
CA GLU A 165 -4.71 -17.36 -19.66
C GLU A 165 -3.85 -17.71 -18.44
N GLU A 166 -3.64 -16.76 -17.52
CA GLU A 166 -2.98 -16.99 -16.25
C GLU A 166 -3.83 -17.76 -15.22
N GLY A 167 -5.11 -18.02 -15.52
CA GLY A 167 -6.01 -18.84 -14.71
C GLY A 167 -7.05 -18.05 -13.90
N MET A 168 -7.21 -16.74 -14.11
CA MET A 168 -8.33 -16.00 -13.54
C MET A 168 -9.63 -16.40 -14.20
N THR A 169 -10.71 -16.43 -13.43
CA THR A 169 -12.04 -16.70 -13.96
C THR A 169 -12.79 -15.39 -14.25
N GLN A 170 -13.63 -15.44 -15.30
CA GLN A 170 -14.45 -14.27 -15.66
C GLN A 170 -15.42 -13.88 -14.54
N GLU A 171 -15.90 -14.86 -13.75
CA GLU A 171 -16.77 -14.63 -12.59
C GLU A 171 -16.07 -13.77 -11.53
N VAL A 172 -14.81 -14.07 -11.24
CA VAL A 172 -14.01 -13.30 -10.27
C VAL A 172 -13.78 -11.89 -10.78
N LEU A 173 -13.40 -11.72 -12.05
CA LEU A 173 -13.22 -10.40 -12.65
C LEU A 173 -14.51 -9.58 -12.61
N ASN A 174 -15.64 -10.17 -12.94
CA ASN A 174 -16.94 -9.52 -12.89
C ASN A 174 -17.37 -9.16 -11.47
N SER A 175 -17.15 -10.07 -10.50
CA SER A 175 -17.52 -9.82 -9.10
C SER A 175 -16.66 -8.73 -8.45
N ALA A 176 -15.41 -8.59 -8.88
CA ALA A 176 -14.50 -7.54 -8.46
C ALA A 176 -14.68 -6.23 -9.24
N MET A 177 -15.67 -6.16 -10.13
CA MET A 177 -15.94 -5.02 -11.01
C MET A 177 -14.70 -4.55 -11.78
N ILE A 178 -13.87 -5.51 -12.23
CA ILE A 178 -12.72 -5.23 -13.08
C ILE A 178 -13.23 -4.77 -14.44
N GLY A 179 -12.75 -3.63 -14.89
CA GLY A 179 -13.14 -3.03 -16.15
C GLY A 179 -11.94 -2.63 -17.00
N PHE A 180 -12.20 -1.92 -18.07
CA PHE A 180 -11.16 -1.38 -18.94
C PHE A 180 -11.45 0.08 -19.30
N TYR A 181 -10.42 0.91 -19.21
CA TYR A 181 -10.45 2.32 -19.58
C TYR A 181 -9.66 2.54 -20.87
N PRO A 182 -10.34 2.67 -22.02
CA PRO A 182 -9.68 2.82 -23.32
C PRO A 182 -8.84 4.09 -23.45
N GLY A 183 -9.25 5.17 -22.75
CA GLY A 183 -8.55 6.45 -22.81
C GLY A 183 -7.16 6.47 -22.19
N GLY A 184 -6.77 5.41 -21.48
CA GLY A 184 -5.46 5.26 -20.86
C GLY A 184 -4.87 3.85 -21.00
N ASP A 185 -5.48 2.99 -21.82
CA ASP A 185 -5.09 1.60 -22.02
C ASP A 185 -4.82 0.86 -20.69
N GLN A 186 -5.78 1.03 -19.76
CA GLN A 186 -5.65 0.54 -18.40
C GLN A 186 -6.80 -0.40 -18.01
N ILE A 187 -6.44 -1.49 -17.35
CA ILE A 187 -7.38 -2.32 -16.58
C ILE A 187 -7.75 -1.55 -15.33
N THR A 188 -9.04 -1.35 -15.07
CA THR A 188 -9.52 -0.62 -13.89
C THR A 188 -9.80 -1.55 -12.74
N ILE A 189 -9.29 -1.21 -11.56
CA ILE A 189 -9.38 -2.01 -10.34
C ILE A 189 -10.00 -1.12 -9.25
N PRO A 190 -11.30 -1.29 -8.96
CA PRO A 190 -11.94 -0.56 -7.87
C PRO A 190 -11.48 -1.05 -6.51
N HIS A 191 -11.27 -0.12 -5.59
CA HIS A 191 -10.95 -0.38 -4.21
C HIS A 191 -12.14 -0.10 -3.31
N PHE A 192 -12.38 -1.01 -2.39
CA PHE A 192 -13.43 -0.90 -1.39
C PHE A 192 -12.83 -1.02 0.01
N ASP A 193 -13.42 -0.31 0.97
CA ASP A 193 -13.09 -0.49 2.37
C ASP A 193 -13.83 -1.69 3.00
N MET A 194 -13.57 -1.97 4.27
CA MET A 194 -14.23 -3.07 5.00
C MET A 194 -15.77 -2.97 5.02
N LYS A 195 -16.33 -1.76 4.84
CA LYS A 195 -17.79 -1.52 4.80
C LYS A 195 -18.36 -1.58 3.37
N ASN A 196 -17.57 -2.02 2.38
CA ASN A 196 -17.91 -2.02 0.95
C ASN A 196 -18.17 -0.63 0.36
N ARG A 197 -17.62 0.44 0.94
CA ARG A 197 -17.67 1.76 0.35
C ARG A 197 -16.59 1.87 -0.72
N PHE A 198 -16.95 2.45 -1.87
CA PHE A 198 -15.99 2.68 -2.94
C PHE A 198 -15.07 3.84 -2.57
N ILE A 199 -13.78 3.56 -2.39
CA ILE A 199 -12.79 4.51 -1.87
C ILE A 199 -11.71 4.88 -2.87
N GLY A 200 -11.67 4.25 -4.03
CA GLY A 200 -10.67 4.59 -5.04
C GLY A 200 -10.66 3.66 -6.23
N LEU A 201 -9.93 4.08 -7.25
CA LEU A 201 -9.79 3.38 -8.51
C LEU A 201 -8.33 3.38 -8.96
N ARG A 202 -7.76 2.20 -9.12
CA ARG A 202 -6.43 2.05 -9.70
C ARG A 202 -6.51 1.53 -11.13
N GLY A 203 -5.56 1.96 -11.94
CA GLY A 203 -5.35 1.46 -13.29
C GLY A 203 -4.10 0.60 -13.35
N ARG A 204 -4.21 -0.55 -14.01
CA ARG A 204 -3.05 -1.33 -14.39
C ARG A 204 -2.84 -1.21 -15.88
N THR A 205 -1.68 -0.67 -16.31
CA THR A 205 -1.37 -0.55 -17.74
C THR A 205 -1.27 -1.92 -18.40
N VAL A 206 -1.76 -2.02 -19.63
CA VAL A 206 -1.59 -3.21 -20.47
C VAL A 206 -0.34 -3.11 -21.35
N CYS A 207 0.26 -1.93 -21.45
CA CYS A 207 1.48 -1.69 -22.18
C CYS A 207 2.69 -2.04 -21.31
N ALA A 208 3.52 -2.99 -21.75
CA ALA A 208 4.69 -3.42 -21.00
C ALA A 208 5.73 -2.29 -20.84
N GLU A 209 5.97 -1.53 -21.91
CA GLU A 209 6.93 -0.42 -21.93
C GLU A 209 6.54 0.69 -20.94
N GLU A 210 5.25 1.05 -20.89
CA GLU A 210 4.74 1.99 -19.90
C GLU A 210 4.84 1.45 -18.47
N GLY A 211 4.62 0.14 -18.30
CA GLY A 211 4.74 -0.53 -17.01
C GLY A 211 6.17 -0.52 -16.47
N GLU A 212 7.18 -0.54 -17.35
CA GLU A 212 8.59 -0.41 -16.97
C GLU A 212 8.98 1.03 -16.66
N LEU A 213 8.47 1.99 -17.44
CA LEU A 213 8.82 3.41 -17.28
C LEU A 213 8.10 4.10 -16.12
N TYR A 214 6.82 3.80 -15.92
CA TYR A 214 5.94 4.57 -15.02
C TYR A 214 5.32 3.73 -13.90
N GLY A 215 5.68 2.42 -13.82
CA GLY A 215 5.05 1.47 -12.92
C GLY A 215 3.77 0.85 -13.51
N LYS A 216 3.55 -0.42 -13.15
CA LYS A 216 2.42 -1.21 -13.67
C LYS A 216 1.06 -0.69 -13.17
N TYR A 217 1.02 -0.12 -11.97
CA TYR A 217 -0.19 0.36 -11.32
C TYR A 217 -0.13 1.87 -11.12
N ARG A 218 -1.16 2.56 -11.58
CA ARG A 218 -1.25 4.03 -11.51
C ARG A 218 -2.66 4.45 -11.13
N PRO A 219 -2.85 5.60 -10.44
CA PRO A 219 -4.16 6.19 -10.28
C PRO A 219 -4.80 6.51 -11.64
N ILE A 220 -6.10 6.29 -11.76
CA ILE A 220 -6.85 6.70 -12.96
C ILE A 220 -7.29 8.14 -12.81
N LYS A 221 -6.98 8.95 -13.81
CA LYS A 221 -7.39 10.34 -13.91
C LYS A 221 -8.53 10.49 -14.91
N ILE A 222 -9.68 10.98 -14.45
CA ILE A 222 -10.86 11.22 -15.28
C ILE A 222 -11.26 12.68 -15.11
N ASN A 223 -11.32 13.44 -16.20
CA ASN A 223 -11.69 14.86 -16.19
C ASN A 223 -10.88 15.67 -15.15
N ASN A 224 -9.57 15.46 -15.09
CA ASN A 224 -8.66 16.06 -14.11
C ASN A 224 -8.91 15.69 -12.64
N PHE A 225 -9.76 14.72 -12.35
CA PHE A 225 -10.00 14.23 -11.01
C PHE A 225 -9.38 12.83 -10.83
N ILE A 226 -8.68 12.61 -9.70
CA ILE A 226 -8.05 11.35 -9.36
C ILE A 226 -8.88 10.68 -8.25
N TYR A 227 -9.33 9.45 -8.50
CA TYR A 227 -10.07 8.64 -7.54
C TYR A 227 -9.06 7.82 -6.73
N ASN A 228 -8.51 8.39 -5.69
CA ASN A 228 -7.43 7.78 -4.91
C ASN A 228 -7.71 7.76 -3.42
N HIS A 229 -7.06 6.85 -2.71
CA HIS A 229 -7.03 6.76 -1.25
C HIS A 229 -5.61 6.40 -0.79
N PRO A 230 -5.24 6.69 0.45
CA PRO A 230 -3.97 6.23 1.02
C PRO A 230 -3.92 4.71 1.06
N LEU A 231 -3.05 4.08 0.25
CA LEU A 231 -2.99 2.62 0.13
C LEU A 231 -2.68 1.93 1.45
N GLY A 232 -1.80 2.51 2.27
CA GLY A 232 -1.46 1.99 3.59
C GLY A 232 -2.60 2.03 4.62
N MET A 233 -3.73 2.68 4.30
CA MET A 233 -4.91 2.80 5.17
C MET A 233 -6.04 1.87 4.75
N ASN A 234 -5.79 0.94 3.87
CA ASN A 234 -6.73 -0.09 3.42
C ASN A 234 -5.98 -1.35 3.00
N LEU A 235 -6.69 -2.45 2.90
CA LEU A 235 -6.23 -3.68 2.26
C LEU A 235 -7.20 -4.02 1.13
N TYR A 236 -6.67 -4.13 -0.09
CA TYR A 236 -7.48 -4.60 -1.21
C TYR A 236 -8.05 -5.98 -0.93
N ASN A 237 -9.28 -6.22 -1.33
CA ASN A 237 -10.03 -7.46 -1.15
C ASN A 237 -10.44 -7.79 0.31
N LEU A 238 -10.08 -7.00 1.32
CA LEU A 238 -10.48 -7.29 2.71
C LEU A 238 -11.99 -7.27 2.88
N ASN A 239 -12.71 -6.42 2.17
CA ASN A 239 -14.17 -6.40 2.14
C ASN A 239 -14.80 -7.76 1.77
N ASN A 240 -14.13 -8.55 0.93
CA ASN A 240 -14.58 -9.87 0.50
C ASN A 240 -14.06 -10.99 1.43
N SER A 241 -12.80 -10.90 1.86
CA SER A 241 -12.12 -11.96 2.64
C SER A 241 -12.42 -11.91 4.13
N LYS A 242 -12.89 -10.78 4.66
CA LYS A 242 -13.18 -10.58 6.11
C LYS A 242 -14.12 -11.60 6.73
N THR A 243 -15.00 -12.23 5.95
CA THR A 243 -15.93 -13.27 6.43
C THR A 243 -15.27 -14.63 6.60
N ASN A 244 -14.23 -14.91 5.81
CA ASN A 244 -13.52 -16.19 5.81
C ASN A 244 -12.32 -16.17 6.75
N ILE A 245 -11.67 -15.01 6.92
CA ILE A 245 -10.51 -14.83 7.79
C ILE A 245 -10.74 -15.36 9.20
N PRO A 246 -11.83 -15.01 9.92
CA PRO A 246 -12.05 -15.50 11.27
C PRO A 246 -12.39 -17.00 11.31
N ILE A 247 -12.96 -17.55 10.24
CA ILE A 247 -13.27 -18.99 10.13
C ILE A 247 -12.00 -19.82 9.98
N LEU A 248 -11.08 -19.36 9.11
CA LEU A 248 -9.83 -20.04 8.84
C LEU A 248 -8.70 -19.56 9.76
N GLU A 249 -8.95 -18.52 10.56
CA GLU A 249 -8.01 -17.87 11.47
C GLU A 249 -6.71 -17.39 10.80
N LYS A 250 -6.77 -17.16 9.49
CA LYS A 250 -5.61 -16.83 8.65
C LYS A 250 -5.94 -15.76 7.63
N ALA A 251 -4.94 -14.93 7.33
CA ALA A 251 -4.96 -14.03 6.19
C ALA A 251 -3.67 -14.17 5.38
N ILE A 252 -3.77 -14.06 4.06
CA ILE A 252 -2.63 -14.08 3.15
C ILE A 252 -2.48 -12.69 2.55
N VAL A 253 -1.30 -12.07 2.71
CA VAL A 253 -1.02 -10.72 2.26
C VAL A 253 -0.09 -10.76 1.06
N PHE A 254 -0.61 -10.37 -0.09
CA PHE A 254 0.12 -10.16 -1.35
C PHE A 254 0.56 -8.70 -1.52
N GLU A 255 1.49 -8.44 -2.43
CA GLU A 255 1.87 -7.07 -2.80
C GLU A 255 0.81 -6.39 -3.67
N GLY A 256 0.25 -7.09 -4.65
CA GLY A 256 -0.64 -6.52 -5.65
C GLY A 256 -2.03 -7.15 -5.74
N GLU A 257 -2.97 -6.39 -6.27
CA GLU A 257 -4.39 -6.74 -6.41
C GLU A 257 -4.61 -7.97 -7.29
N LYS A 258 -3.80 -8.11 -8.34
CA LYS A 258 -3.85 -9.23 -9.29
C LYS A 258 -3.74 -10.58 -8.57
N SER A 259 -2.86 -10.68 -7.59
CA SER A 259 -2.63 -11.91 -6.82
C SER A 259 -3.86 -12.32 -6.00
N CYS A 260 -4.63 -11.36 -5.47
CA CYS A 260 -5.88 -11.65 -4.79
C CYS A 260 -6.93 -12.19 -5.77
N LEU A 261 -7.06 -11.60 -6.95
CA LEU A 261 -8.00 -12.06 -7.97
C LEU A 261 -7.66 -13.48 -8.43
N LEU A 262 -6.38 -13.77 -8.59
CA LEU A 262 -5.91 -15.09 -8.98
C LEU A 262 -6.12 -16.11 -7.86
N TYR A 263 -5.83 -15.74 -6.60
CA TYR A 263 -6.10 -16.58 -5.43
C TYR A 263 -7.59 -16.96 -5.35
N ARG A 264 -8.47 -15.96 -5.45
CA ARG A 264 -9.92 -16.18 -5.44
C ARG A 264 -10.39 -17.05 -6.61
N SER A 265 -9.76 -16.94 -7.77
CA SER A 265 -10.06 -17.78 -8.94
C SER A 265 -9.67 -19.25 -8.72
N TYR A 266 -8.58 -19.51 -7.99
CA TYR A 266 -8.11 -20.87 -7.70
C TYR A 266 -8.82 -21.56 -6.55
N PHE A 267 -9.24 -20.81 -5.54
CA PHE A 267 -9.73 -21.37 -4.27
C PHE A 267 -11.22 -21.09 -4.01
N GLY A 268 -11.87 -20.28 -4.83
CA GLY A 268 -13.27 -19.90 -4.68
C GLY A 268 -13.48 -18.78 -3.65
N PRO A 269 -14.62 -18.08 -3.71
CA PRO A 269 -14.96 -16.99 -2.79
C PRO A 269 -15.12 -17.45 -1.34
N GLU A 270 -15.51 -18.69 -1.11
CA GLU A 270 -15.70 -19.29 0.22
C GLU A 270 -14.40 -19.64 0.95
N ASN A 271 -13.28 -19.70 0.23
CA ASN A 271 -11.95 -19.95 0.79
C ASN A 271 -11.02 -18.75 0.64
N ASP A 272 -11.56 -17.61 0.20
CA ASP A 272 -10.77 -16.42 -0.05
C ASP A 272 -10.42 -15.71 1.26
N ILE A 273 -9.14 -15.82 1.65
CA ILE A 273 -8.52 -15.14 2.78
C ILE A 273 -7.40 -14.21 2.33
N SER A 274 -7.38 -13.90 1.03
CA SER A 274 -6.35 -13.08 0.42
C SER A 274 -6.65 -11.60 0.53
N VAL A 275 -5.60 -10.83 0.77
CA VAL A 275 -5.61 -9.36 0.74
C VAL A 275 -4.36 -8.85 0.05
N ALA A 276 -4.37 -7.61 -0.46
CA ALA A 276 -3.16 -6.97 -0.95
C ALA A 276 -2.89 -5.66 -0.21
N CYS A 277 -1.62 -5.46 0.18
CA CYS A 277 -1.17 -4.20 0.78
C CYS A 277 -0.97 -3.09 -0.28
N CYS A 278 -0.98 -3.44 -1.56
CA CYS A 278 -0.83 -2.54 -2.71
C CYS A 278 0.47 -1.72 -2.69
N GLY A 279 1.52 -2.30 -2.12
CA GLY A 279 2.84 -1.72 -2.01
C GLY A 279 3.86 -2.76 -1.58
N SER A 280 5.11 -2.35 -1.45
CA SER A 280 6.19 -3.26 -1.08
C SER A 280 6.25 -3.55 0.43
N SER A 281 5.44 -2.91 1.28
CA SER A 281 5.46 -3.08 2.74
C SER A 281 4.05 -3.12 3.33
N ILE A 282 3.92 -3.72 4.51
CA ILE A 282 2.68 -3.76 5.28
C ILE A 282 2.76 -2.69 6.36
N THR A 283 1.76 -1.83 6.46
CA THR A 283 1.67 -0.79 7.49
C THR A 283 1.12 -1.36 8.81
N ASN A 284 1.33 -0.63 9.93
CA ASN A 284 0.73 -1.00 11.21
C ASN A 284 -0.79 -1.08 11.12
N TYR A 285 -1.40 -0.09 10.46
CA TYR A 285 -2.85 -0.04 10.28
C TYR A 285 -3.39 -1.25 9.50
N GLN A 286 -2.68 -1.69 8.47
CA GLN A 286 -3.06 -2.89 7.71
C GLN A 286 -2.96 -4.16 8.55
N ILE A 287 -1.97 -4.28 9.42
CA ILE A 287 -1.87 -5.40 10.39
C ILE A 287 -3.04 -5.36 11.39
N GLU A 288 -3.37 -4.20 11.90
CA GLU A 288 -4.51 -4.01 12.82
C GLU A 288 -5.83 -4.42 12.16
N LEU A 289 -6.07 -3.99 10.91
CA LEU A 289 -7.25 -4.43 10.16
C LEU A 289 -7.37 -5.96 10.06
N LEU A 290 -6.24 -6.66 9.87
CA LEU A 290 -6.25 -8.13 9.80
C LEU A 290 -6.51 -8.77 11.16
N MET A 291 -5.91 -8.24 12.23
CA MET A 291 -6.16 -8.72 13.60
C MET A 291 -7.62 -8.49 13.99
N GLU A 292 -8.18 -7.31 13.73
CA GLU A 292 -9.59 -7.00 13.93
C GLU A 292 -10.52 -7.90 13.12
N SER A 293 -10.08 -8.32 11.92
CA SER A 293 -10.82 -9.28 11.09
C SER A 293 -10.72 -10.72 11.61
N GLY A 294 -10.04 -10.98 12.73
CA GLY A 294 -9.93 -12.28 13.38
C GLY A 294 -8.78 -13.16 12.87
N ALA A 295 -7.79 -12.61 12.18
CA ALA A 295 -6.60 -13.35 11.78
C ALA A 295 -5.73 -13.66 13.02
N LYS A 296 -5.44 -14.95 13.25
CA LYS A 296 -4.45 -15.41 14.23
C LYS A 296 -3.09 -15.71 13.60
N GLU A 297 -3.07 -15.93 12.29
CA GLU A 297 -1.85 -16.06 11.49
C GLU A 297 -1.96 -15.12 10.28
N ILE A 298 -0.95 -14.26 10.10
CA ILE A 298 -0.76 -13.43 8.91
C ILE A 298 0.36 -14.04 8.08
N ILE A 299 0.03 -14.45 6.86
CA ILE A 299 0.94 -15.13 5.95
C ILE A 299 1.37 -14.13 4.89
N VAL A 300 2.60 -13.68 4.97
CA VAL A 300 3.16 -12.72 4.01
C VAL A 300 3.62 -13.48 2.77
N ALA A 301 3.06 -13.12 1.62
CA ALA A 301 3.29 -13.76 0.32
C ALA A 301 3.77 -12.72 -0.71
N PHE A 302 4.91 -12.09 -0.41
CA PHE A 302 5.49 -11.07 -1.28
C PHE A 302 6.16 -11.66 -2.50
N ASP A 303 6.30 -10.84 -3.54
CA ASP A 303 6.95 -11.22 -4.79
C ASP A 303 8.42 -11.57 -4.57
N ARG A 304 8.96 -12.51 -5.34
CA ARG A 304 10.38 -12.87 -5.29
C ARG A 304 11.22 -11.78 -5.93
N GLN A 305 11.89 -10.97 -5.12
CA GLN A 305 12.64 -9.80 -5.54
C GLN A 305 14.16 -10.04 -5.70
N PHE A 306 14.63 -11.29 -5.71
CA PHE A 306 16.04 -11.65 -5.83
C PHE A 306 16.27 -12.64 -6.97
N GLU A 307 17.46 -12.65 -7.58
CA GLU A 307 17.83 -13.59 -8.61
C GLU A 307 18.57 -14.81 -8.04
N ALA A 308 19.41 -14.58 -7.03
CA ALA A 308 20.20 -15.64 -6.38
C ALA A 308 20.13 -15.53 -4.85
N LEU A 309 20.22 -16.70 -4.18
CA LEU A 309 20.31 -16.71 -2.72
C LEU A 309 21.59 -16.01 -2.26
N GLY A 310 21.43 -15.03 -1.37
CA GLY A 310 22.55 -14.28 -0.81
C GLY A 310 22.97 -13.04 -1.60
N ASP A 311 22.32 -12.73 -2.71
CA ASP A 311 22.48 -11.43 -3.38
C ASP A 311 21.96 -10.28 -2.49
N ASP A 312 22.14 -9.05 -2.93
CA ASP A 312 21.76 -7.89 -2.11
C ASP A 312 20.25 -7.74 -1.98
N ASP A 313 19.50 -8.10 -3.01
CA ASP A 313 18.04 -8.05 -2.98
C ASP A 313 17.45 -9.16 -2.10
N PHE A 314 18.08 -10.35 -2.08
CA PHE A 314 17.76 -11.38 -1.10
C PHE A 314 17.98 -10.88 0.34
N LYS A 315 19.12 -10.21 0.61
CA LYS A 315 19.40 -9.65 1.94
C LYS A 315 18.41 -8.57 2.34
N LYS A 316 18.04 -7.69 1.40
CA LYS A 316 17.02 -6.66 1.62
C LYS A 316 15.66 -7.29 1.94
N LEU A 317 15.20 -8.24 1.13
CA LEU A 317 13.94 -8.93 1.36
C LEU A 317 13.93 -9.67 2.71
N THR A 318 14.97 -10.45 3.03
CA THR A 318 15.05 -11.17 4.30
C THR A 318 15.09 -10.23 5.49
N LYS A 319 15.84 -9.12 5.42
CA LYS A 319 15.85 -8.08 6.46
C LYS A 319 14.45 -7.49 6.68
N LYS A 320 13.74 -7.18 5.60
CA LYS A 320 12.38 -6.66 5.63
C LYS A 320 11.41 -7.65 6.29
N LEU A 321 11.41 -8.92 5.87
CA LEU A 321 10.54 -9.96 6.42
C LEU A 321 10.83 -10.19 7.91
N THR A 322 12.11 -10.26 8.29
CA THR A 322 12.53 -10.37 9.70
C THR A 322 12.09 -9.15 10.50
N GLY A 323 12.14 -7.94 9.91
CA GLY A 323 11.63 -6.71 10.53
C GLY A 323 10.14 -6.81 10.83
N ILE A 324 9.33 -7.26 9.86
CA ILE A 324 7.89 -7.49 10.05
C ILE A 324 7.64 -8.49 11.18
N HIS A 325 8.33 -9.64 11.16
CA HIS A 325 8.19 -10.65 12.21
C HIS A 325 8.51 -10.06 13.59
N ASN A 326 9.67 -9.46 13.76
CA ASN A 326 10.11 -8.93 15.05
C ASN A 326 9.16 -7.87 15.62
N LYS A 327 8.55 -7.08 14.73
CA LYS A 327 7.62 -6.03 15.13
C LYS A 327 6.29 -6.57 15.65
N TYR A 328 5.78 -7.66 15.06
CA TYR A 328 4.41 -8.10 15.32
C TYR A 328 4.29 -9.47 16.00
N LYS A 329 5.38 -10.24 16.16
CA LYS A 329 5.37 -11.60 16.72
C LYS A 329 4.73 -11.74 18.10
N ASN A 330 4.68 -10.66 18.89
CA ASN A 330 4.05 -10.66 20.21
C ASN A 330 2.54 -10.46 20.17
N TYR A 331 1.97 -10.10 19.00
CA TYR A 331 0.56 -9.77 18.82
C TYR A 331 -0.17 -10.79 17.94
N VAL A 332 0.50 -11.29 16.91
CA VAL A 332 -0.08 -12.20 15.92
C VAL A 332 1.01 -13.10 15.34
N ASN A 333 0.65 -14.33 14.97
CA ASN A 333 1.60 -15.23 14.30
C ASN A 333 1.90 -14.70 12.88
N ILE A 334 3.18 -14.53 12.57
CA ILE A 334 3.63 -14.12 11.24
C ILE A 334 4.39 -15.28 10.60
N SER A 335 3.96 -15.66 9.41
CA SER A 335 4.66 -16.63 8.58
C SER A 335 4.88 -16.07 7.17
N PHE A 336 5.81 -16.67 6.44
CA PHE A 336 6.25 -16.18 5.14
C PHE A 336 6.20 -17.29 4.10
N ILE A 337 5.57 -17.03 2.97
CA ILE A 337 5.77 -17.83 1.76
C ILE A 337 7.07 -17.33 1.13
N PHE A 338 8.09 -18.19 1.15
CA PHE A 338 9.41 -17.84 0.69
C PHE A 338 9.97 -18.92 -0.23
N ASP A 339 10.34 -18.53 -1.44
CA ASP A 339 10.85 -19.45 -2.46
C ASP A 339 12.35 -19.72 -2.27
N LYS A 340 12.68 -20.72 -1.46
CA LYS A 340 14.06 -21.13 -1.18
C LYS A 340 14.73 -21.84 -2.36
N GLU A 341 13.93 -22.41 -3.25
CA GLU A 341 14.42 -23.22 -4.38
C GLU A 341 14.53 -22.41 -5.67
N ILE A 342 14.22 -21.12 -5.64
CA ILE A 342 14.21 -20.21 -6.82
C ILE A 342 13.36 -20.80 -7.94
N THR A 343 12.19 -21.27 -7.60
CA THR A 343 11.25 -21.89 -8.53
C THR A 343 10.31 -20.90 -9.21
N LEU A 344 10.11 -19.73 -8.59
CA LEU A 344 9.31 -18.64 -9.14
C LEU A 344 10.15 -17.80 -10.12
N GLY A 345 9.51 -17.14 -11.06
CA GLY A 345 10.14 -16.09 -11.87
C GLY A 345 10.60 -14.89 -11.05
N TYR A 346 11.55 -14.10 -11.56
CA TYR A 346 11.95 -12.83 -10.94
C TYR A 346 10.76 -11.86 -10.90
N LYS A 347 10.51 -11.25 -9.75
CA LYS A 347 9.33 -10.40 -9.48
C LYS A 347 7.98 -11.10 -9.67
N ALA A 348 7.95 -12.43 -9.64
CA ALA A 348 6.70 -13.17 -9.64
C ALA A 348 6.14 -13.30 -8.22
N SER A 349 4.83 -13.15 -8.11
CA SER A 349 4.10 -13.47 -6.90
C SER A 349 4.06 -14.98 -6.66
N PRO A 350 4.04 -15.48 -5.43
CA PRO A 350 3.93 -16.91 -5.14
C PRO A 350 2.75 -17.62 -5.82
N ILE A 351 1.71 -16.89 -6.21
CA ILE A 351 0.50 -17.42 -6.85
C ILE A 351 0.55 -17.40 -8.39
N ASP A 352 1.46 -16.63 -9.00
CA ASP A 352 1.49 -16.41 -10.46
C ASP A 352 1.77 -17.67 -11.26
N GLU A 353 2.44 -18.65 -10.66
CA GLU A 353 2.83 -19.90 -11.37
C GLU A 353 1.88 -21.08 -11.10
N GLY A 354 0.67 -20.80 -10.70
CA GLY A 354 -0.40 -21.76 -10.62
C GLY A 354 -0.70 -22.29 -9.23
N ARG A 355 -1.88 -22.88 -9.11
CA ARG A 355 -2.46 -23.36 -7.86
C ARG A 355 -1.59 -24.40 -7.14
N GLU A 356 -1.05 -25.37 -7.87
CA GLU A 356 -0.30 -26.46 -7.25
C GLU A 356 1.02 -25.98 -6.65
N LYS A 357 1.72 -25.11 -7.38
CA LYS A 357 2.98 -24.52 -6.91
C LYS A 357 2.74 -23.65 -5.69
N PHE A 358 1.71 -22.82 -5.72
CA PHE A 358 1.30 -22.04 -4.56
C PHE A 358 1.03 -22.91 -3.34
N LEU A 359 0.29 -24.01 -3.47
CA LEU A 359 0.00 -24.93 -2.38
C LEU A 359 1.26 -25.60 -1.80
N LYS A 360 2.25 -25.90 -2.65
CA LYS A 360 3.57 -26.39 -2.18
C LYS A 360 4.23 -25.34 -1.31
N LEU A 361 4.40 -24.12 -1.84
CA LEU A 361 5.03 -23.01 -1.11
C LEU A 361 4.28 -22.63 0.17
N PHE A 362 2.95 -22.66 0.14
CA PHE A 362 2.11 -22.40 1.30
C PHE A 362 2.31 -23.43 2.42
N LYS A 363 2.46 -24.72 2.07
CA LYS A 363 2.75 -25.78 3.05
C LYS A 363 4.15 -25.64 3.64
N GLU A 364 5.10 -25.19 2.85
CA GLU A 364 6.52 -25.03 3.21
C GLU A 364 6.82 -23.63 3.80
N ARG A 365 5.78 -22.83 4.08
CA ARG A 365 5.97 -21.48 4.63
C ARG A 365 6.79 -21.48 5.92
N ILE A 366 7.54 -20.41 6.12
CA ILE A 366 8.46 -20.25 7.24
C ILE A 366 7.77 -19.49 8.36
N SER A 367 7.81 -20.03 9.57
CA SER A 367 7.58 -19.28 10.82
C SER A 367 8.94 -19.06 11.48
N LEU A 368 9.24 -17.80 11.84
CA LEU A 368 10.51 -17.42 12.48
C LEU A 368 10.41 -17.54 14.00
#